data_ebc1e24cb4242719f20d6195bba4c3c9
#
_entry.id   ebc1e24cb4242719f20d6195bba4c3c9
#
_cell.length_a   1.000
_cell.length_b   1.000
_cell.length_c   1.000
_cell.angle_alpha   90.00
_cell.angle_beta   90.00
_cell.angle_gamma   90.00
#
_symmetry.space_group_name_H-M   'P 1'
#
loop_
_entity.id
_entity.type
_entity.pdbx_description
1 polymer ?
#
loop_
_entity_poly.entity_id
_entity_poly.type
_entity_poly.pdbx_seq_one_letter_code
_entity_poly.pdbx_strand_id
1 'polypeptide(L)'
;PMPLAAQLGMDGFGVPLISALTLSRNGNMITVSNSLRDALAGPEADPTAHGLALNALPTRERAAGKRPRVLAHVYPHSSHHFLLREWLGRSGIDADRGLHLLSIPPPLLVHCLRAGQIDGFCAGAPWGLAAEAAGVGRNLFATQKVRPDCVEKVLGVRAEWAERYPRTHLRLVAALIEAGQWLEGEGRREEAAQILARGAYLDVSPQILLAALSDRSEGNLNPGFCFSGDDLGAPRSADMAWLEHQLQDWGEVPVSPSAALNRCYRADLHQQALAYCTLER
;
A
#
# COMPACT_ATOMS: atom_id res chain seq x y z
N PRO A 1 -4.08 0.03 8.00
CA PRO A 1 -3.42 -0.22 9.31
C PRO A 1 -3.38 1.02 10.21
N MET A 2 -3.04 2.22 9.69
CA MET A 2 -2.85 3.45 10.49
C MET A 2 -3.98 3.80 11.46
N PRO A 3 -5.29 3.79 11.07
CA PRO A 3 -6.35 4.05 12.03
C PRO A 3 -6.41 3.03 13.16
N LEU A 4 -6.04 1.78 12.90
CA LEU A 4 -5.96 0.75 13.93
C LEU A 4 -4.78 1.00 14.88
N ALA A 5 -3.60 1.34 14.37
CA ALA A 5 -2.44 1.70 15.19
C ALA A 5 -2.77 2.89 16.12
N ALA A 6 -3.46 3.90 15.60
CA ALA A 6 -3.94 5.04 16.41
C ALA A 6 -4.95 4.62 17.48
N GLN A 7 -5.89 3.72 17.15
CA GLN A 7 -6.88 3.21 18.10
C GLN A 7 -6.23 2.37 19.23
N LEU A 8 -5.09 1.75 18.96
CA LEU A 8 -4.31 0.98 19.92
C LEU A 8 -3.28 1.83 20.69
N GLY A 9 -3.17 3.12 20.37
CA GLY A 9 -2.21 4.03 21.00
C GLY A 9 -0.75 3.74 20.62
N MET A 10 -0.52 3.08 19.46
CA MET A 10 0.81 2.75 18.99
C MET A 10 1.52 4.00 18.42
N ASP A 11 2.85 4.01 18.44
CA ASP A 11 3.68 5.10 17.86
C ASP A 11 3.36 6.52 18.35
N GLY A 12 2.84 6.65 19.56
CA GLY A 12 2.49 7.97 20.12
C GLY A 12 1.23 8.58 19.50
N PHE A 13 0.44 7.85 18.73
CA PHE A 13 -0.90 8.28 18.32
C PHE A 13 -1.79 8.42 19.56
N GLY A 14 -1.93 9.64 20.05
CA GLY A 14 -2.71 9.92 21.26
C GLY A 14 -4.22 10.09 21.03
N VAL A 15 -4.71 9.86 19.80
CA VAL A 15 -6.08 10.18 19.43
C VAL A 15 -6.73 9.03 18.67
N PRO A 16 -7.86 8.49 19.16
CA PRO A 16 -8.61 7.46 18.44
C PRO A 16 -9.07 7.92 17.06
N LEU A 17 -8.79 7.11 16.04
CA LEU A 17 -9.28 7.29 14.67
C LEU A 17 -10.34 6.25 14.34
N ILE A 18 -11.29 6.65 13.50
CA ILE A 18 -12.24 5.73 12.87
C ILE A 18 -12.14 5.84 11.34
N SER A 19 -12.55 4.80 10.65
CA SER A 19 -12.59 4.73 9.20
C SER A 19 -13.92 4.15 8.74
N ALA A 20 -14.64 4.90 7.93
CA ALA A 20 -15.90 4.50 7.31
C ALA A 20 -15.74 4.20 5.81
N LEU A 21 -14.54 4.41 5.24
CA LEU A 21 -14.32 4.29 3.80
C LEU A 21 -12.92 3.75 3.48
N THR A 22 -12.89 2.72 2.66
CA THR A 22 -11.70 2.32 1.91
C THR A 22 -11.64 3.14 0.62
N LEU A 23 -10.58 3.94 0.46
CA LEU A 23 -10.38 4.83 -0.70
C LEU A 23 -9.80 4.08 -1.90
N SER A 24 -8.95 3.09 -1.65
CA SER A 24 -8.38 2.26 -2.71
C SER A 24 -7.95 0.89 -2.20
N ARG A 25 -7.94 -0.07 -3.13
CA ARG A 25 -7.38 -1.40 -2.95
C ARG A 25 -6.24 -1.62 -3.93
N ASN A 26 -5.32 -2.54 -3.60
CA ASN A 26 -4.13 -2.87 -4.38
C ASN A 26 -3.22 -1.64 -4.63
N GLY A 27 -2.55 -1.58 -5.76
CA GLY A 27 -1.75 -0.42 -6.15
C GLY A 27 -0.30 -0.43 -5.65
N ASN A 28 0.10 -1.41 -4.86
CA ASN A 28 1.47 -1.53 -4.34
C ASN A 28 2.34 -2.41 -5.25
N MET A 29 3.63 -2.09 -5.30
CA MET A 29 4.60 -2.80 -6.11
C MET A 29 5.85 -3.13 -5.30
N ILE A 30 6.48 -4.26 -5.63
CA ILE A 30 7.85 -4.58 -5.22
C ILE A 30 8.78 -4.12 -6.33
N THR A 31 9.63 -3.15 -6.01
CA THR A 31 10.61 -2.54 -6.91
C THR A 31 12.02 -2.79 -6.37
N VAL A 32 12.95 -3.15 -7.23
CA VAL A 32 14.35 -3.41 -6.84
C VAL A 32 15.34 -2.65 -7.72
N SER A 33 16.56 -2.46 -7.23
CA SER A 33 17.66 -1.90 -8.03
C SER A 33 17.99 -2.80 -9.21
N ASN A 34 18.56 -2.24 -10.27
CA ASN A 34 18.98 -3.02 -11.43
C ASN A 34 19.95 -4.15 -11.02
N SER A 35 20.90 -3.88 -10.11
CA SER A 35 21.87 -4.88 -9.65
C SER A 35 21.22 -6.04 -8.88
N LEU A 36 20.18 -5.77 -8.09
CA LEU A 36 19.43 -6.83 -7.43
C LEU A 36 18.56 -7.59 -8.44
N ARG A 37 17.93 -6.86 -9.38
CA ARG A 37 17.14 -7.47 -10.45
C ARG A 37 17.92 -8.50 -11.25
N ASP A 38 19.18 -8.18 -11.62
CA ASP A 38 20.05 -9.08 -12.39
C ASP A 38 20.46 -10.33 -11.61
N ALA A 39 20.44 -10.26 -10.28
CA ALA A 39 20.75 -11.38 -9.39
C ALA A 39 19.54 -12.29 -9.10
N LEU A 40 18.31 -11.86 -9.43
CA LEU A 40 17.08 -12.58 -9.19
C LEU A 40 16.66 -13.41 -10.42
N ALA A 41 15.55 -14.16 -10.28
CA ALA A 41 14.95 -14.91 -11.38
C ALA A 41 14.51 -13.99 -12.54
N GLY A 42 14.34 -14.57 -13.72
CA GLY A 42 14.03 -13.86 -14.97
C GLY A 42 12.81 -12.93 -14.91
N PRO A 43 12.60 -12.07 -15.93
CA PRO A 43 11.57 -11.01 -15.90
C PRO A 43 10.13 -11.54 -15.78
N GLU A 44 9.87 -12.74 -16.28
CA GLU A 44 8.57 -13.40 -16.24
C GLU A 44 8.33 -14.22 -14.95
N ALA A 45 9.30 -14.19 -14.00
CA ALA A 45 9.20 -14.97 -12.78
C ALA A 45 8.05 -14.45 -11.89
N ASP A 46 7.38 -15.38 -11.25
CA ASP A 46 6.34 -15.07 -10.26
C ASP A 46 6.96 -14.60 -8.92
N PRO A 47 6.15 -14.07 -7.98
CA PRO A 47 6.63 -13.65 -6.66
C PRO A 47 7.40 -14.75 -5.91
N THR A 48 7.01 -16.02 -6.04
CA THR A 48 7.65 -17.14 -5.37
C THR A 48 9.05 -17.39 -5.92
N ALA A 49 9.20 -17.41 -7.24
CA ALA A 49 10.50 -17.58 -7.89
C ALA A 49 11.47 -16.45 -7.55
N HIS A 50 11.00 -15.19 -7.54
CA HIS A 50 11.80 -14.05 -7.10
C HIS A 50 12.19 -14.17 -5.63
N GLY A 51 11.28 -14.58 -4.77
CA GLY A 51 11.54 -14.77 -3.36
C GLY A 51 12.55 -15.87 -3.06
N LEU A 52 12.45 -17.02 -3.71
CA LEU A 52 13.41 -18.12 -3.60
C LEU A 52 14.81 -17.70 -4.07
N ALA A 53 14.89 -16.96 -5.19
CA ALA A 53 16.15 -16.41 -5.67
C ALA A 53 16.76 -15.43 -4.66
N LEU A 54 15.94 -14.55 -4.08
CA LEU A 54 16.37 -13.61 -3.03
C LEU A 54 16.86 -14.35 -1.79
N ASN A 55 16.18 -15.41 -1.35
CA ASN A 55 16.58 -16.24 -0.21
C ASN A 55 17.95 -16.91 -0.40
N ALA A 56 18.29 -17.26 -1.63
CA ALA A 56 19.57 -17.89 -1.95
C ALA A 56 20.78 -16.92 -2.00
N LEU A 57 20.54 -15.60 -2.08
CA LEU A 57 21.60 -14.59 -2.24
C LEU A 57 22.48 -14.41 -0.99
N PRO A 58 21.98 -14.35 0.25
CA PRO A 58 22.79 -14.00 1.43
C PRO A 58 24.02 -14.89 1.62
N THR A 59 23.90 -16.19 1.35
CA THR A 59 25.01 -17.13 1.46
C THR A 59 26.13 -16.81 0.47
N ARG A 60 25.77 -16.51 -0.79
CA ARG A 60 26.72 -16.17 -1.85
C ARG A 60 27.34 -14.80 -1.62
N GLU A 61 26.54 -13.82 -1.21
CA GLU A 61 26.97 -12.46 -1.01
C GLU A 61 27.85 -12.28 0.23
N ARG A 62 27.55 -13.00 1.32
CA ARG A 62 28.41 -13.03 2.52
C ARG A 62 29.77 -13.65 2.21
N ALA A 63 29.81 -14.73 1.43
CA ALA A 63 31.08 -15.30 0.97
C ALA A 63 31.89 -14.34 0.10
N ALA A 64 31.23 -13.42 -0.60
CA ALA A 64 31.85 -12.36 -1.41
C ALA A 64 32.11 -11.05 -0.63
N GLY A 65 31.92 -11.02 0.70
CA GLY A 65 32.13 -9.84 1.53
C GLY A 65 31.15 -8.69 1.31
N LYS A 66 30.00 -8.95 0.70
CA LYS A 66 28.98 -7.93 0.46
C LYS A 66 28.17 -7.65 1.74
N ARG A 67 27.66 -6.39 1.86
CA ARG A 67 26.76 -6.01 2.91
C ARG A 67 25.40 -6.75 2.80
N PRO A 68 24.66 -6.91 3.90
CA PRO A 68 23.27 -7.37 3.85
C PRO A 68 22.42 -6.47 2.94
N ARG A 69 21.44 -7.05 2.29
CA ARG A 69 20.48 -6.31 1.46
C ARG A 69 19.56 -5.46 2.32
N VAL A 70 19.22 -4.29 1.81
CA VAL A 70 18.34 -3.33 2.46
C VAL A 70 17.10 -3.14 1.61
N LEU A 71 15.93 -3.47 2.17
CA LEU A 71 14.64 -3.22 1.54
C LEU A 71 13.89 -2.14 2.33
N ALA A 72 13.19 -1.26 1.63
CA ALA A 72 12.44 -0.19 2.26
C ALA A 72 10.92 -0.43 2.17
N HIS A 73 10.23 0.10 3.15
CA HIS A 73 8.78 0.27 3.17
C HIS A 73 8.45 1.71 3.60
N VAL A 74 7.17 2.10 3.50
CA VAL A 74 6.80 3.51 3.73
C VAL A 74 6.71 3.86 5.22
N TYR A 75 6.15 2.95 6.03
CA TYR A 75 5.94 3.15 7.45
C TYR A 75 5.77 1.80 8.17
N PRO A 76 6.18 1.66 9.46
CA PRO A 76 6.17 0.38 10.17
C PRO A 76 4.81 -0.33 10.19
N HIS A 77 3.71 0.41 10.37
CA HIS A 77 2.34 -0.14 10.40
C HIS A 77 1.59 0.10 9.08
N SER A 78 2.31 0.14 7.94
CA SER A 78 1.69 0.29 6.61
C SER A 78 1.39 -1.06 5.96
N SER A 79 0.42 -1.07 5.04
CA SER A 79 0.19 -2.20 4.14
C SER A 79 1.45 -2.60 3.36
N HIS A 80 2.28 -1.62 2.98
CA HIS A 80 3.58 -1.85 2.33
C HIS A 80 4.51 -2.74 3.15
N HIS A 81 4.61 -2.47 4.47
CA HIS A 81 5.42 -3.24 5.40
C HIS A 81 4.89 -4.67 5.52
N PHE A 82 3.59 -4.82 5.77
CA PHE A 82 2.97 -6.14 5.94
C PHE A 82 3.05 -6.98 4.65
N LEU A 83 2.78 -6.39 3.49
CA LEU A 83 2.88 -7.09 2.20
C LEU A 83 4.32 -7.50 1.87
N LEU A 84 5.30 -6.63 2.15
CA LEU A 84 6.72 -6.96 1.97
C LEU A 84 7.11 -8.15 2.83
N ARG A 85 6.76 -8.13 4.10
CA ARG A 85 7.06 -9.24 5.02
C ARG A 85 6.29 -10.51 4.67
N GLU A 86 5.03 -10.41 4.25
CA GLU A 86 4.25 -11.58 3.81
C GLU A 86 4.92 -12.26 2.61
N TRP A 87 5.42 -11.48 1.63
CA TRP A 87 6.19 -12.02 0.52
C TRP A 87 7.50 -12.68 0.98
N LEU A 88 8.28 -12.01 1.84
CA LEU A 88 9.52 -12.54 2.37
C LEU A 88 9.29 -13.82 3.17
N GLY A 89 8.30 -13.85 4.05
CA GLY A 89 7.95 -15.02 4.85
C GLY A 89 7.51 -16.22 4.01
N ARG A 90 6.67 -15.99 2.98
CA ARG A 90 6.29 -17.04 2.01
C ARG A 90 7.49 -17.60 1.24
N SER A 91 8.56 -16.84 1.15
CA SER A 91 9.81 -17.20 0.49
C SER A 91 10.83 -17.85 1.45
N GLY A 92 10.45 -18.06 2.71
CA GLY A 92 11.31 -18.62 3.74
C GLY A 92 12.39 -17.65 4.25
N ILE A 93 12.20 -16.34 4.04
CA ILE A 93 13.13 -15.31 4.50
C ILE A 93 12.63 -14.75 5.83
N ASP A 94 13.46 -14.89 6.86
CA ASP A 94 13.28 -14.16 8.11
C ASP A 94 13.74 -12.71 7.90
N ALA A 95 12.77 -11.81 7.82
CA ALA A 95 13.02 -10.40 7.54
C ALA A 95 13.86 -9.69 8.62
N ASP A 96 13.90 -10.24 9.83
CA ASP A 96 14.64 -9.65 10.96
C ASP A 96 16.08 -10.16 11.06
N ARG A 97 16.43 -11.23 10.33
CA ARG A 97 17.76 -11.87 10.39
C ARG A 97 18.53 -11.86 9.08
N GLY A 98 17.84 -11.83 7.95
CA GLY A 98 18.47 -11.99 6.61
C GLY A 98 18.63 -10.69 5.83
N LEU A 99 17.88 -9.66 6.19
CA LEU A 99 17.77 -8.39 5.48
C LEU A 99 17.72 -7.24 6.49
N HIS A 100 17.90 -6.00 6.00
CA HIS A 100 17.55 -4.82 6.77
C HIS A 100 16.30 -4.18 6.17
N LEU A 101 15.27 -4.00 7.00
CA LEU A 101 14.06 -3.26 6.61
C LEU A 101 14.14 -1.83 7.15
N LEU A 102 13.89 -0.86 6.28
CA LEU A 102 13.93 0.58 6.63
C LEU A 102 12.61 1.26 6.25
N SER A 103 12.17 2.18 7.10
CA SER A 103 11.05 3.08 6.78
C SER A 103 11.57 4.32 6.07
N ILE A 104 11.12 4.56 4.83
CA ILE A 104 11.52 5.70 4.01
C ILE A 104 10.27 6.36 3.42
N PRO A 105 10.12 7.70 3.54
CA PRO A 105 9.03 8.42 2.89
C PRO A 105 9.04 8.21 1.37
N PRO A 106 7.87 7.98 0.74
CA PRO A 106 7.79 7.63 -0.69
C PRO A 106 8.55 8.55 -1.64
N PRO A 107 8.55 9.89 -1.50
CA PRO A 107 9.28 10.77 -2.40
C PRO A 107 10.81 10.58 -2.39
N LEU A 108 11.36 9.97 -1.33
CA LEU A 108 12.80 9.73 -1.20
C LEU A 108 13.23 8.35 -1.76
N LEU A 109 12.30 7.43 -2.01
CA LEU A 109 12.61 6.05 -2.40
C LEU A 109 13.47 5.97 -3.67
N VAL A 110 13.10 6.71 -4.72
CA VAL A 110 13.85 6.73 -5.99
C VAL A 110 15.26 7.28 -5.80
N HIS A 111 15.40 8.33 -4.97
CA HIS A 111 16.71 8.89 -4.63
C HIS A 111 17.57 7.89 -3.87
N CYS A 112 17.04 7.27 -2.82
CA CYS A 112 17.78 6.28 -2.01
C CYS A 112 18.18 5.05 -2.83
N LEU A 113 17.31 4.60 -3.76
CA LEU A 113 17.62 3.49 -4.68
C LEU A 113 18.77 3.87 -5.64
N ARG A 114 18.72 5.08 -6.21
CA ARG A 114 19.80 5.62 -7.08
C ARG A 114 21.14 5.74 -6.34
N ALA A 115 21.11 6.18 -5.09
CA ALA A 115 22.29 6.32 -4.25
C ALA A 115 22.83 4.98 -3.71
N GLY A 116 22.18 3.84 -3.99
CA GLY A 116 22.56 2.54 -3.47
C GLY A 116 22.39 2.37 -1.96
N GLN A 117 21.62 3.25 -1.31
CA GLN A 117 21.33 3.17 0.11
C GLN A 117 20.33 2.04 0.42
N ILE A 118 19.45 1.73 -0.53
CA ILE A 118 18.54 0.59 -0.49
C ILE A 118 18.69 -0.24 -1.76
N ASP A 119 18.36 -1.52 -1.67
CA ASP A 119 18.38 -2.48 -2.78
C ASP A 119 17.01 -2.66 -3.42
N GLY A 120 15.95 -2.27 -2.72
CA GLY A 120 14.57 -2.33 -3.20
C GLY A 120 13.58 -1.74 -2.21
N PHE A 121 12.31 -1.71 -2.60
CA PHE A 121 11.25 -1.19 -1.75
C PHE A 121 9.87 -1.78 -2.11
N CYS A 122 8.95 -1.73 -1.14
CA CYS A 122 7.52 -1.88 -1.35
C CYS A 122 6.84 -0.53 -1.13
N ALA A 123 6.17 -0.03 -2.16
CA ALA A 123 5.43 1.23 -2.08
C ALA A 123 4.25 1.25 -3.07
N GLY A 124 3.28 2.13 -2.80
CA GLY A 124 2.22 2.42 -3.75
C GLY A 124 2.75 3.05 -5.04
N ALA A 125 2.13 2.73 -6.17
CA ALA A 125 2.37 3.49 -7.40
C ALA A 125 2.08 5.00 -7.15
N PRO A 126 2.84 5.93 -7.76
CA PRO A 126 3.65 5.73 -8.95
C PRO A 126 5.15 5.44 -8.71
N TRP A 127 5.60 5.23 -7.47
CA TRP A 127 7.03 5.29 -7.12
C TRP A 127 7.87 4.21 -7.79
N GLY A 128 7.33 3.00 -7.97
CA GLY A 128 8.00 1.95 -8.72
C GLY A 128 8.17 2.31 -10.19
N LEU A 129 7.13 2.87 -10.81
CA LEU A 129 7.18 3.35 -12.20
C LEU A 129 8.13 4.52 -12.38
N ALA A 130 8.20 5.42 -11.38
CA ALA A 130 9.17 6.51 -11.36
C ALA A 130 10.62 6.00 -11.28
N ALA A 131 10.89 4.93 -10.52
CA ALA A 131 12.22 4.30 -10.47
C ALA A 131 12.61 3.67 -11.82
N GLU A 132 11.67 3.05 -12.52
CA GLU A 132 11.89 2.51 -13.87
C GLU A 132 12.13 3.62 -14.89
N ALA A 133 11.30 4.66 -14.89
CA ALA A 133 11.46 5.81 -15.78
C ALA A 133 12.81 6.53 -15.55
N ALA A 134 13.28 6.56 -14.30
CA ALA A 134 14.60 7.10 -13.95
C ALA A 134 15.77 6.15 -14.27
N GLY A 135 15.52 4.93 -14.75
CA GLY A 135 16.52 3.92 -15.09
C GLY A 135 17.28 3.33 -13.90
N VAL A 136 16.81 3.53 -12.66
CA VAL A 136 17.52 3.12 -11.44
C VAL A 136 17.00 1.84 -10.80
N GLY A 137 15.85 1.34 -11.24
CA GLY A 137 15.23 0.13 -10.71
C GLY A 137 14.27 -0.51 -11.68
N ARG A 138 13.74 -1.65 -11.26
CA ARG A 138 12.74 -2.44 -11.98
C ARG A 138 11.64 -2.90 -11.03
N ASN A 139 10.41 -2.85 -11.48
CA ASN A 139 9.31 -3.49 -10.80
C ASN A 139 9.39 -5.01 -11.01
N LEU A 140 9.35 -5.77 -9.94
CA LEU A 140 9.30 -7.24 -10.01
C LEU A 140 7.86 -7.70 -10.24
N PHE A 141 6.94 -7.19 -9.44
CA PHE A 141 5.51 -7.52 -9.52
C PHE A 141 4.67 -6.55 -8.68
N ALA A 142 3.38 -6.49 -9.00
CA ALA A 142 2.38 -5.86 -8.15
C ALA A 142 1.99 -6.77 -6.99
N THR A 143 1.87 -6.22 -5.78
CA THR A 143 1.63 -7.01 -4.55
C THR A 143 0.28 -7.73 -4.52
N GLN A 144 -0.66 -7.40 -5.40
CA GLN A 144 -1.88 -8.18 -5.62
C GLN A 144 -1.60 -9.65 -6.00
N LYS A 145 -0.41 -9.96 -6.52
CA LYS A 145 0.04 -11.33 -6.77
C LYS A 145 0.41 -12.10 -5.50
N VAL A 146 0.75 -11.39 -4.44
CA VAL A 146 0.97 -11.95 -3.10
C VAL A 146 -0.36 -11.97 -2.33
N ARG A 147 -1.07 -10.86 -2.34
CA ARG A 147 -2.36 -10.69 -1.69
C ARG A 147 -3.34 -9.94 -2.60
N PRO A 148 -4.23 -10.67 -3.29
CA PRO A 148 -5.27 -10.04 -4.10
C PRO A 148 -6.22 -9.18 -3.26
N ASP A 149 -6.74 -8.13 -3.86
CA ASP A 149 -7.78 -7.26 -3.28
C ASP A 149 -7.42 -6.69 -1.89
N CYS A 150 -6.13 -6.40 -1.68
CA CYS A 150 -5.63 -5.87 -0.41
C CYS A 150 -6.06 -4.42 -0.21
N VAL A 151 -6.61 -4.10 0.98
CA VAL A 151 -6.89 -2.72 1.38
C VAL A 151 -5.61 -1.90 1.39
N GLU A 152 -5.67 -0.71 0.76
CA GLU A 152 -4.49 0.17 0.68
C GLU A 152 -4.73 1.49 1.40
N LYS A 153 -5.56 2.36 0.89
CA LYS A 153 -5.87 3.66 1.51
C LYS A 153 -7.26 3.65 2.13
N VAL A 154 -7.37 4.26 3.29
CA VAL A 154 -8.65 4.46 3.99
C VAL A 154 -8.79 5.91 4.43
N LEU A 155 -10.03 6.38 4.55
CA LEU A 155 -10.32 7.67 5.18
C LEU A 155 -10.25 7.50 6.70
N GLY A 156 -9.22 8.04 7.32
CA GLY A 156 -9.11 8.11 8.78
C GLY A 156 -9.55 9.48 9.30
N VAL A 157 -10.50 9.51 10.22
CA VAL A 157 -10.93 10.73 10.90
C VAL A 157 -10.88 10.54 12.41
N ARG A 158 -10.72 11.63 13.17
CA ARG A 158 -10.79 11.58 14.64
C ARG A 158 -12.19 11.14 15.06
N ALA A 159 -12.28 10.19 15.98
CA ALA A 159 -13.58 9.69 16.47
C ALA A 159 -14.43 10.82 17.04
N GLU A 160 -13.83 11.66 17.89
CA GLU A 160 -14.49 12.84 18.47
C GLU A 160 -15.05 13.79 17.40
N TRP A 161 -14.29 14.01 16.30
CA TRP A 161 -14.77 14.88 15.22
C TRP A 161 -15.97 14.28 14.49
N ALA A 162 -15.94 12.99 14.22
CA ALA A 162 -17.05 12.30 13.57
C ALA A 162 -18.32 12.31 14.43
N GLU A 163 -18.19 12.16 15.76
CA GLU A 163 -19.30 12.26 16.72
C GLU A 163 -19.85 13.69 16.82
N ARG A 164 -18.97 14.68 16.83
CA ARG A 164 -19.36 16.10 16.90
C ARG A 164 -20.01 16.61 15.63
N TYR A 165 -19.61 16.09 14.46
CA TYR A 165 -20.06 16.55 13.14
C TYR A 165 -20.55 15.39 12.25
N PRO A 166 -21.54 14.58 12.69
CA PRO A 166 -21.91 13.36 12.01
C PRO A 166 -22.40 13.58 10.57
N ARG A 167 -23.19 14.64 10.33
CA ARG A 167 -23.67 14.97 8.97
C ARG A 167 -22.54 15.37 8.04
N THR A 168 -21.57 16.14 8.52
CA THR A 168 -20.38 16.53 7.74
C THR A 168 -19.52 15.31 7.40
N HIS A 169 -19.33 14.40 8.37
CA HIS A 169 -18.61 13.16 8.15
C HIS A 169 -19.29 12.30 7.07
N LEU A 170 -20.60 12.08 7.16
CA LEU A 170 -21.34 11.28 6.18
C LEU A 170 -21.28 11.90 4.77
N ARG A 171 -21.42 13.23 4.65
CA ARG A 171 -21.28 13.93 3.36
C ARG A 171 -19.86 13.84 2.79
N LEU A 172 -18.84 13.90 3.63
CA LEU A 172 -17.46 13.69 3.19
C LEU A 172 -17.25 12.28 2.64
N VAL A 173 -17.76 11.26 3.34
CA VAL A 173 -17.70 9.87 2.89
C VAL A 173 -18.44 9.71 1.56
N ALA A 174 -19.65 10.25 1.42
CA ALA A 174 -20.45 10.22 0.20
C ALA A 174 -19.69 10.88 -0.99
N ALA A 175 -19.16 12.06 -0.79
CA ALA A 175 -18.39 12.77 -1.83
C ALA A 175 -17.14 11.98 -2.28
N LEU A 176 -16.48 11.28 -1.38
CA LEU A 176 -15.33 10.44 -1.72
C LEU A 176 -15.73 9.14 -2.43
N ILE A 177 -16.88 8.57 -2.11
CA ILE A 177 -17.47 7.45 -2.88
C ILE A 177 -17.75 7.90 -4.32
N GLU A 178 -18.38 9.06 -4.51
CA GLU A 178 -18.65 9.63 -5.84
C GLU A 178 -17.34 9.93 -6.60
N ALA A 179 -16.32 10.43 -5.92
CA ALA A 179 -15.00 10.64 -6.54
C ALA A 179 -14.36 9.33 -7.01
N GLY A 180 -14.49 8.25 -6.23
CA GLY A 180 -14.05 6.91 -6.65
C GLY A 180 -14.81 6.42 -7.88
N GLN A 181 -16.13 6.58 -7.90
CA GLN A 181 -16.98 6.24 -9.07
C GLN A 181 -16.61 7.09 -10.30
N TRP A 182 -16.32 8.38 -10.11
CA TRP A 182 -15.89 9.27 -11.18
C TRP A 182 -14.60 8.78 -11.85
N LEU A 183 -13.64 8.24 -11.10
CA LEU A 183 -12.38 7.69 -11.66
C LEU A 183 -12.59 6.51 -12.61
N GLU A 184 -13.70 5.79 -12.53
CA GLU A 184 -14.01 4.67 -13.42
C GLU A 184 -14.65 5.11 -14.75
N GLY A 185 -14.99 6.40 -14.90
CA GLY A 185 -15.53 6.95 -16.14
C GLY A 185 -14.48 7.04 -17.25
N GLU A 186 -14.93 6.99 -18.49
CA GLU A 186 -14.07 7.14 -19.68
C GLU A 186 -13.30 8.48 -19.65
N GLY A 187 -12.00 8.44 -19.88
CA GLY A 187 -11.11 9.61 -19.86
C GLY A 187 -10.82 10.20 -18.48
N ARG A 188 -11.43 9.68 -17.41
CA ARG A 188 -11.29 10.25 -16.06
C ARG A 188 -9.95 9.97 -15.41
N ARG A 189 -9.34 8.86 -15.71
CA ARG A 189 -7.99 8.53 -15.22
C ARG A 189 -6.93 9.43 -15.83
N GLU A 190 -7.08 9.82 -17.10
CA GLU A 190 -6.25 10.83 -17.76
C GLU A 190 -6.39 12.21 -17.10
N GLU A 191 -7.63 12.63 -16.84
CA GLU A 191 -7.92 13.89 -16.13
C GLU A 191 -7.34 13.86 -14.71
N ALA A 192 -7.50 12.77 -13.97
CA ALA A 192 -6.92 12.58 -12.64
C ALA A 192 -5.39 12.66 -12.66
N ALA A 193 -4.73 12.04 -13.66
CA ALA A 193 -3.28 12.13 -13.81
C ALA A 193 -2.80 13.57 -14.01
N GLN A 194 -3.52 14.37 -14.81
CA GLN A 194 -3.23 15.79 -14.99
C GLN A 194 -3.43 16.61 -13.70
N ILE A 195 -4.47 16.30 -12.93
CA ILE A 195 -4.72 16.95 -11.65
C ILE A 195 -3.59 16.62 -10.66
N LEU A 196 -3.24 15.34 -10.52
CA LEU A 196 -2.22 14.86 -9.59
C LEU A 196 -0.82 15.37 -9.93
N ALA A 197 -0.51 15.61 -11.20
CA ALA A 197 0.77 16.14 -11.65
C ALA A 197 1.00 17.62 -11.31
N ARG A 198 -0.02 18.32 -10.81
CA ARG A 198 0.16 19.69 -10.34
C ARG A 198 1.11 19.69 -9.14
N GLY A 199 2.07 20.61 -9.13
CA GLY A 199 3.14 20.63 -8.11
C GLY A 199 2.69 20.69 -6.66
N ALA A 200 1.40 21.02 -6.42
CA ALA A 200 0.79 20.99 -5.08
C ALA A 200 0.51 19.56 -4.56
N TYR A 201 0.52 18.53 -5.43
CA TYR A 201 0.18 17.15 -5.07
C TYR A 201 1.37 16.21 -5.21
N LEU A 202 1.80 15.92 -6.44
CA LEU A 202 2.89 14.98 -6.71
C LEU A 202 3.87 15.60 -7.71
N ASP A 203 5.16 15.52 -7.41
CA ASP A 203 6.25 15.88 -8.34
C ASP A 203 6.60 14.67 -9.22
N VAL A 204 5.64 14.22 -10.00
CA VAL A 204 5.73 13.07 -10.91
C VAL A 204 5.03 13.44 -12.22
N SER A 205 5.61 13.04 -13.37
CA SER A 205 5.05 13.39 -14.67
C SER A 205 3.65 12.79 -14.87
N PRO A 206 2.75 13.49 -15.62
CA PRO A 206 1.41 12.99 -15.94
C PRO A 206 1.42 11.61 -16.61
N GLN A 207 2.44 11.30 -17.41
CA GLN A 207 2.58 10.02 -18.11
C GLN A 207 2.80 8.87 -17.12
N ILE A 208 3.67 9.06 -16.11
CA ILE A 208 3.92 8.07 -15.06
C ILE A 208 2.66 7.90 -14.21
N LEU A 209 1.96 8.98 -13.89
CA LEU A 209 0.72 8.95 -13.11
C LEU A 209 -0.39 8.24 -13.87
N LEU A 210 -0.53 8.51 -15.17
CA LEU A 210 -1.49 7.81 -16.01
C LEU A 210 -1.17 6.30 -16.09
N ALA A 211 0.10 5.94 -16.27
CA ALA A 211 0.51 4.53 -16.25
C ALA A 211 0.19 3.85 -14.91
N ALA A 212 0.34 4.58 -13.78
CA ALA A 212 -0.02 4.09 -12.45
C ALA A 212 -1.53 3.86 -12.27
N LEU A 213 -2.36 4.71 -12.86
CA LEU A 213 -3.81 4.64 -12.79
C LEU A 213 -4.44 3.71 -13.83
N SER A 214 -3.72 3.37 -14.90
CA SER A 214 -4.24 2.56 -16.00
C SER A 214 -4.32 1.08 -15.67
N ASP A 215 -5.42 0.43 -16.08
CA ASP A 215 -5.57 -1.03 -16.07
C ASP A 215 -4.84 -1.70 -17.27
N ARG A 216 -4.23 -0.90 -18.15
CA ARG A 216 -3.65 -1.34 -19.43
C ARG A 216 -2.20 -1.81 -19.33
N SER A 217 -1.58 -1.78 -18.17
CA SER A 217 -0.25 -2.38 -18.01
C SER A 217 -0.36 -3.90 -18.10
N GLU A 218 0.22 -4.48 -19.16
CA GLU A 218 0.23 -5.92 -19.39
C GLU A 218 1.08 -6.66 -18.34
N GLY A 219 0.65 -7.87 -17.99
CA GLY A 219 1.46 -8.79 -17.19
C GLY A 219 1.56 -8.47 -15.69
N ASN A 220 2.73 -8.77 -15.13
CA ASN A 220 3.01 -8.66 -13.68
C ASN A 220 3.06 -7.23 -13.13
N LEU A 221 3.01 -6.22 -13.99
CA LEU A 221 3.34 -4.84 -13.68
C LEU A 221 2.13 -3.92 -13.52
N ASN A 222 0.90 -4.45 -13.69
CA ASN A 222 -0.31 -3.67 -13.41
C ASN A 222 -0.47 -3.49 -11.90
N PRO A 223 -0.42 -2.25 -11.36
CA PRO A 223 -0.65 -2.01 -9.94
C PRO A 223 -2.02 -2.47 -9.45
N GLY A 224 -3.01 -2.54 -10.35
CA GLY A 224 -4.35 -3.05 -10.10
C GLY A 224 -5.16 -2.21 -9.13
N PHE A 225 -5.01 -0.88 -9.18
CA PHE A 225 -5.83 0.01 -8.36
C PHE A 225 -7.31 -0.18 -8.61
N CYS A 226 -8.06 -0.34 -7.51
CA CYS A 226 -9.52 -0.30 -7.50
C CYS A 226 -9.97 0.84 -6.60
N PHE A 227 -10.79 1.75 -7.12
CA PHE A 227 -11.29 2.94 -6.42
C PHE A 227 -12.80 2.88 -6.15
N SER A 228 -13.54 2.09 -6.92
CA SER A 228 -14.97 1.88 -6.77
C SER A 228 -15.37 0.45 -7.14
N GLY A 229 -16.64 0.09 -6.91
CA GLY A 229 -17.22 -1.21 -7.18
C GLY A 229 -18.11 -1.65 -6.02
N ASP A 230 -18.85 -2.73 -6.21
CA ASP A 230 -19.73 -3.30 -5.20
C ASP A 230 -18.91 -3.66 -3.95
N ASP A 231 -19.23 -3.06 -2.82
CA ASP A 231 -18.57 -3.24 -1.52
C ASP A 231 -17.07 -2.87 -1.44
N LEU A 232 -16.43 -2.33 -2.50
CA LEU A 232 -15.01 -1.97 -2.45
C LEU A 232 -14.70 -0.88 -1.42
N GLY A 233 -15.59 0.11 -1.29
CA GLY A 233 -15.45 1.22 -0.34
C GLY A 233 -15.76 0.85 1.11
N ALA A 234 -16.52 -0.21 1.36
CA ALA A 234 -16.88 -0.61 2.70
C ALA A 234 -15.69 -1.24 3.45
N PRO A 235 -15.50 -0.94 4.74
CA PRO A 235 -14.60 -1.71 5.59
C PRO A 235 -15.06 -3.16 5.70
N ARG A 236 -14.17 -4.13 5.35
CA ARG A 236 -14.50 -5.56 5.33
C ARG A 236 -13.90 -6.30 6.51
N SER A 237 -14.63 -7.27 7.06
CA SER A 237 -14.15 -8.14 8.14
C SER A 237 -12.88 -8.93 7.76
N ALA A 238 -12.75 -9.33 6.51
CA ALA A 238 -11.57 -10.02 6.00
C ALA A 238 -10.29 -9.15 6.04
N ASP A 239 -10.43 -7.84 5.75
CA ASP A 239 -9.31 -6.89 5.88
C ASP A 239 -8.91 -6.72 7.35
N MET A 240 -9.89 -6.65 8.24
CA MET A 240 -9.67 -6.55 9.69
C MET A 240 -8.96 -7.78 10.24
N ALA A 241 -9.41 -8.97 9.87
CA ALA A 241 -8.79 -10.23 10.29
C ALA A 241 -7.34 -10.35 9.80
N TRP A 242 -7.06 -9.92 8.57
CA TRP A 242 -5.68 -9.89 8.06
C TRP A 242 -4.81 -8.92 8.84
N LEU A 243 -5.29 -7.70 9.11
CA LEU A 243 -4.53 -6.71 9.88
C LEU A 243 -4.27 -7.19 11.32
N GLU A 244 -5.25 -7.85 11.95
CA GLU A 244 -5.10 -8.47 13.27
C GLU A 244 -3.99 -9.51 13.25
N HIS A 245 -4.02 -10.42 12.30
CA HIS A 245 -2.99 -11.46 12.14
C HIS A 245 -1.60 -10.85 11.94
N GLN A 246 -1.48 -9.85 11.05
CA GLN A 246 -0.21 -9.17 10.82
C GLN A 246 0.35 -8.53 12.10
N LEU A 247 -0.46 -7.87 12.89
CA LEU A 247 -0.03 -7.24 14.14
C LEU A 247 0.33 -8.26 15.22
N GLN A 248 -0.35 -9.42 15.28
CA GLN A 248 -0.05 -10.50 16.21
C GLN A 248 1.26 -11.21 15.89
N ASP A 249 1.50 -11.53 14.62
CA ASP A 249 2.71 -12.21 14.15
C ASP A 249 4.00 -11.43 14.45
N TRP A 250 3.87 -10.11 14.61
CA TRP A 250 5.02 -9.24 14.80
C TRP A 250 5.25 -8.89 16.28
N GLY A 251 4.44 -9.42 17.19
CA GLY A 251 4.54 -9.19 18.61
C GLY A 251 4.25 -7.75 19.06
N GLU A 252 3.67 -6.93 18.15
CA GLU A 252 3.41 -5.51 18.41
C GLU A 252 2.13 -5.26 19.20
N VAL A 253 1.25 -6.26 19.32
CA VAL A 253 -0.02 -6.12 20.03
C VAL A 253 -0.23 -7.26 21.01
N PRO A 254 -0.38 -6.97 22.32
CA PRO A 254 -0.82 -7.98 23.26
C PRO A 254 -2.30 -8.30 23.04
N VAL A 255 -2.61 -9.56 22.80
CA VAL A 255 -3.95 -10.21 22.84
C VAL A 255 -5.09 -9.50 22.11
N SER A 256 -5.58 -10.14 21.07
CA SER A 256 -6.81 -9.88 20.29
C SER A 256 -7.29 -8.42 20.20
N PRO A 257 -6.94 -7.70 19.14
CA PRO A 257 -7.38 -6.33 18.91
C PRO A 257 -8.85 -6.23 18.43
N SER A 258 -9.62 -7.34 18.41
CA SER A 258 -10.97 -7.40 17.81
C SER A 258 -11.92 -6.29 18.26
N ALA A 259 -11.90 -5.92 19.55
CA ALA A 259 -12.72 -4.81 20.05
C ALA A 259 -12.25 -3.44 19.51
N ALA A 260 -10.95 -3.25 19.31
CA ALA A 260 -10.39 -2.02 18.72
C ALA A 260 -10.69 -1.95 17.24
N LEU A 261 -10.64 -3.07 16.52
CA LEU A 261 -11.01 -3.18 15.11
C LEU A 261 -12.46 -2.76 14.87
N ASN A 262 -13.41 -3.29 15.67
CA ASN A 262 -14.82 -2.95 15.54
C ASN A 262 -15.12 -1.47 15.86
N ARG A 263 -14.34 -0.86 16.76
CA ARG A 263 -14.47 0.59 17.00
C ARG A 263 -13.85 1.43 15.88
N CYS A 264 -12.77 0.93 15.26
CA CYS A 264 -12.03 1.64 14.24
C CYS A 264 -12.74 1.61 12.88
N TYR A 265 -13.17 0.43 12.42
CA TYR A 265 -13.73 0.26 11.08
C TYR A 265 -15.26 0.25 11.12
N ARG A 266 -15.88 1.30 10.58
CA ARG A 266 -17.29 1.66 10.73
C ARG A 266 -18.07 1.42 9.43
N ALA A 267 -18.32 0.15 9.12
CA ALA A 267 -19.16 -0.24 7.97
C ALA A 267 -20.59 0.31 8.07
N ASP A 268 -21.11 0.49 9.29
CA ASP A 268 -22.41 1.12 9.53
C ASP A 268 -22.48 2.56 9.02
N LEU A 269 -21.41 3.37 9.21
CA LEU A 269 -21.34 4.73 8.68
C LEU A 269 -21.17 4.75 7.16
N HIS A 270 -20.49 3.76 6.59
CA HIS A 270 -20.41 3.61 5.14
C HIS A 270 -21.80 3.40 4.53
N GLN A 271 -22.59 2.49 5.08
CA GLN A 271 -23.98 2.24 4.61
C GLN A 271 -24.85 3.49 4.72
N GLN A 272 -24.72 4.25 5.80
CA GLN A 272 -25.43 5.52 5.95
C GLN A 272 -25.01 6.54 4.88
N ALA A 273 -23.71 6.62 4.54
CA ALA A 273 -23.23 7.54 3.50
C ALA A 273 -23.70 7.15 2.10
N LEU A 274 -23.82 5.85 1.77
CA LEU A 274 -24.40 5.38 0.51
C LEU A 274 -25.85 5.87 0.33
N ALA A 275 -26.63 5.93 1.41
CA ALA A 275 -27.98 6.47 1.36
C ALA A 275 -28.02 7.96 0.99
N TYR A 276 -26.99 8.74 1.35
CA TYR A 276 -26.85 10.13 0.91
C TYR A 276 -26.61 10.24 -0.59
N CYS A 277 -25.76 9.39 -1.17
CA CYS A 277 -25.51 9.38 -2.62
C CYS A 277 -26.77 9.11 -3.46
N THR A 278 -27.76 8.38 -2.88
CA THR A 278 -29.01 8.05 -3.58
C THR A 278 -30.11 9.09 -3.41
N LEU A 279 -30.08 9.90 -2.36
CA LEU A 279 -31.12 10.90 -2.04
C LEU A 279 -30.89 12.27 -2.71
N GLU A 280 -29.66 12.56 -3.12
CA GLU A 280 -29.29 13.84 -3.76
C GLU A 280 -29.21 13.74 -5.31
N ARG A 281 -29.56 12.58 -5.89
CA ARG A 281 -29.76 12.37 -7.32
C ARG A 281 -31.25 12.46 -7.67
#